data_82dc3a8e08f218ea247fcde64c54fc3d
#
_entry.id   82dc3a8e08f218ea247fcde64c54fc3d
#
_cell.length_a   1.000
_cell.length_b   1.000
_cell.length_c   1.000
_cell.angle_alpha   90.00
_cell.angle_beta   90.00
_cell.angle_gamma   90.00
#
_symmetry.space_group_name_H-M   'P 1'
#
loop_
_entity.id
_entity.type
_entity.pdbx_description
1 polymer ?
#
loop_
_entity_poly.entity_id
_entity_poly.type
_entity_poly.pdbx_seq_one_letter_code
_entity_poly.pdbx_strand_id
1 'polypeptide(L)'
;MNALPSRLLVVTDRHQAAAPLEAITMQAMLAGVRWIWLRDRDMPAAERRDLAGRLLAITRRHGAFLSIGGDLDLAVALAADSVHLGAGASVAAARRKLGPGALVGISAHGEADIAAAQAAGADYATLSPIYPTQSKPGYGPALGVAAITQAARSGLPVLALGGVTAERAPACMRAGAAGIAVMGDVMRAAARPGGVGEAAQALARACDPP
;
A
#
# COMPACT_ATOMS: atom_id res chain seq x y z
N MET A 1 4.89 11.49 13.33
CA MET A 1 4.49 10.41 12.41
C MET A 1 3.51 9.49 13.13
N ASN A 2 2.41 9.13 12.50
CA ASN A 2 1.47 8.16 13.04
C ASN A 2 2.01 6.73 12.87
N ALA A 3 1.65 5.82 13.78
CA ALA A 3 2.04 4.41 13.66
C ALA A 3 1.38 3.76 12.44
N LEU A 4 2.11 2.88 11.75
CA LEU A 4 1.55 2.11 10.64
C LEU A 4 0.53 1.09 11.17
N PRO A 5 -0.61 0.89 10.50
CA PRO A 5 -1.64 -0.05 10.95
C PRO A 5 -1.23 -1.51 10.79
N SER A 6 -0.28 -1.79 9.89
CA SER A 6 0.21 -3.13 9.59
C SER A 6 1.54 -3.08 8.83
N ARG A 7 2.31 -4.17 8.88
CA ARG A 7 3.48 -4.38 8.01
C ARG A 7 3.12 -4.85 6.59
N LEU A 8 1.87 -5.25 6.37
CA LEU A 8 1.36 -5.67 5.07
C LEU A 8 0.30 -4.68 4.57
N LEU A 9 0.59 -4.00 3.47
CA LEU A 9 -0.33 -3.16 2.72
C LEU A 9 -0.76 -3.88 1.43
N VAL A 10 -2.04 -4.19 1.30
CA VAL A 10 -2.59 -4.77 0.07
C VAL A 10 -3.08 -3.67 -0.84
N VAL A 11 -2.54 -3.62 -2.06
CA VAL A 11 -2.85 -2.60 -3.08
C VAL A 11 -3.83 -3.18 -4.07
N THR A 12 -4.94 -2.49 -4.33
CA THR A 12 -5.92 -2.93 -5.32
C THR A 12 -5.45 -2.64 -6.76
N ASP A 13 -5.89 -3.50 -7.66
CA ASP A 13 -5.80 -3.33 -9.11
C ASP A 13 -6.92 -4.18 -9.75
N ARG A 14 -8.00 -3.53 -10.18
CA ARG A 14 -9.16 -4.23 -10.75
C ARG A 14 -8.84 -4.99 -12.04
N HIS A 15 -7.79 -4.55 -12.77
CA HIS A 15 -7.37 -5.21 -14.02
C HIS A 15 -6.63 -6.53 -13.78
N GLN A 16 -6.04 -6.71 -12.61
CA GLN A 16 -5.39 -7.96 -12.21
C GLN A 16 -6.25 -8.80 -11.26
N ALA A 17 -7.36 -8.23 -10.79
CA ALA A 17 -8.26 -8.89 -9.85
C ALA A 17 -9.01 -10.04 -10.52
N ALA A 18 -8.90 -11.24 -9.96
CA ALA A 18 -9.62 -12.43 -10.44
C ALA A 18 -11.02 -12.58 -9.82
N ALA A 19 -11.45 -11.61 -9.01
CA ALA A 19 -12.79 -11.50 -8.42
C ALA A 19 -13.09 -10.02 -8.11
N PRO A 20 -14.33 -9.65 -7.79
CA PRO A 20 -14.67 -8.29 -7.35
C PRO A 20 -13.80 -7.83 -6.18
N LEU A 21 -13.36 -6.56 -6.20
CA LEU A 21 -12.45 -6.02 -5.19
C LEU A 21 -13.02 -6.10 -3.76
N GLU A 22 -14.34 -6.00 -3.62
CA GLU A 22 -15.01 -6.18 -2.32
C GLU A 22 -14.85 -7.60 -1.78
N ALA A 23 -14.98 -8.61 -2.65
CA ALA A 23 -14.80 -10.00 -2.26
C ALA A 23 -13.34 -10.30 -1.88
N ILE A 24 -12.38 -9.78 -2.67
CA ILE A 24 -10.95 -9.88 -2.35
C ILE A 24 -10.64 -9.19 -1.03
N THR A 25 -11.16 -7.97 -0.82
CA THR A 25 -10.96 -7.22 0.43
C THR A 25 -11.53 -7.97 1.63
N MET A 26 -12.74 -8.50 1.52
CA MET A 26 -13.37 -9.29 2.59
C MET A 26 -12.52 -10.52 2.94
N GLN A 27 -12.07 -11.30 1.95
CA GLN A 27 -11.21 -12.46 2.18
C GLN A 27 -9.87 -12.07 2.82
N ALA A 28 -9.27 -10.94 2.39
CA ALA A 28 -8.06 -10.41 3.00
C ALA A 28 -8.27 -10.01 4.47
N MET A 29 -9.40 -9.36 4.81
CA MET A 29 -9.74 -9.02 6.20
C MET A 29 -9.89 -10.27 7.07
N LEU A 30 -10.60 -11.30 6.58
CA LEU A 30 -10.76 -12.58 7.29
C LEU A 30 -9.43 -13.30 7.49
N ALA A 31 -8.47 -13.11 6.59
CA ALA A 31 -7.10 -13.62 6.69
C ALA A 31 -6.17 -12.79 7.59
N GLY A 32 -6.67 -11.70 8.20
CA GLY A 32 -5.91 -10.88 9.14
C GLY A 32 -5.23 -9.65 8.55
N VAL A 33 -5.43 -9.33 7.27
CA VAL A 33 -4.95 -8.06 6.70
C VAL A 33 -5.61 -6.88 7.44
N ARG A 34 -4.83 -5.84 7.71
CA ARG A 34 -5.31 -4.64 8.43
C ARG A 34 -5.10 -3.34 7.65
N TRP A 35 -4.67 -3.42 6.39
CA TRP A 35 -4.42 -2.23 5.59
C TRP A 35 -4.62 -2.50 4.10
N ILE A 36 -5.53 -1.73 3.48
CA ILE A 36 -5.84 -1.76 2.05
C ILE A 36 -5.53 -0.40 1.44
N TRP A 37 -5.01 -0.38 0.23
CA TRP A 37 -4.86 0.83 -0.58
C TRP A 37 -5.70 0.70 -1.86
N LEU A 38 -6.78 1.47 -1.97
CA LEU A 38 -7.56 1.62 -3.20
C LEU A 38 -6.76 2.48 -4.19
N ARG A 39 -6.11 1.81 -5.16
CA ARG A 39 -5.26 2.48 -6.14
C ARG A 39 -6.01 2.89 -7.40
N ASP A 40 -6.88 2.10 -7.93
CA ASP A 40 -7.66 2.17 -9.18
C ASP A 40 -8.08 3.60 -9.61
N ARG A 41 -7.12 4.41 -10.06
CA ARG A 41 -7.31 5.85 -10.38
C ARG A 41 -7.99 6.08 -11.71
N ASP A 42 -7.98 5.11 -12.60
CA ASP A 42 -8.55 5.11 -13.94
C ASP A 42 -10.03 4.70 -13.97
N MET A 43 -10.65 4.51 -12.80
CA MET A 43 -12.10 4.33 -12.69
C MET A 43 -12.84 5.65 -12.88
N PRO A 44 -14.06 5.64 -13.46
CA PRO A 44 -14.98 6.76 -13.41
C PRO A 44 -15.20 7.24 -11.96
N ALA A 45 -15.21 8.56 -11.74
CA ALA A 45 -15.21 9.13 -10.38
C ALA A 45 -16.38 8.67 -9.51
N ALA A 46 -17.59 8.52 -10.07
CA ALA A 46 -18.75 8.04 -9.34
C ALA A 46 -18.58 6.58 -8.90
N GLU A 47 -18.18 5.69 -9.82
CA GLU A 47 -17.96 4.27 -9.53
C GLU A 47 -16.84 4.09 -8.49
N ARG A 48 -15.77 4.88 -8.60
CA ARG A 48 -14.65 4.84 -7.66
C ARG A 48 -15.07 5.30 -6.27
N ARG A 49 -15.93 6.33 -6.17
CA ARG A 49 -16.50 6.80 -4.90
C ARG A 49 -17.35 5.72 -4.25
N ASP A 50 -18.23 5.09 -5.00
CA ASP A 50 -19.12 4.03 -4.52
C ASP A 50 -18.31 2.82 -4.05
N LEU A 51 -17.31 2.38 -4.83
CA LEU A 51 -16.40 1.31 -4.44
C LEU A 51 -15.63 1.68 -3.17
N ALA A 52 -15.06 2.88 -3.11
CA ALA A 52 -14.31 3.34 -1.93
C ALA A 52 -15.19 3.33 -0.67
N GLY A 53 -16.45 3.74 -0.77
CA GLY A 53 -17.41 3.68 0.33
C GLY A 53 -17.66 2.24 0.81
N ARG A 54 -17.85 1.30 -0.14
CA ARG A 54 -18.03 -0.13 0.21
C ARG A 54 -16.78 -0.73 0.85
N LEU A 55 -15.59 -0.46 0.29
CA LEU A 55 -14.33 -0.94 0.87
C LEU A 55 -14.07 -0.35 2.26
N LEU A 56 -14.38 0.94 2.46
CA LEU A 56 -14.25 1.59 3.76
C LEU A 56 -15.18 0.95 4.81
N ALA A 57 -16.40 0.61 4.43
CA ALA A 57 -17.31 -0.10 5.31
C ALA A 57 -16.80 -1.50 5.69
N ILE A 58 -16.18 -2.23 4.73
CA ILE A 58 -15.57 -3.54 4.99
C ILE A 58 -14.38 -3.37 5.94
N THR A 59 -13.42 -2.49 5.64
CA THR A 59 -12.21 -2.32 6.45
C THR A 59 -12.55 -1.89 7.88
N ARG A 60 -13.46 -0.94 8.06
CA ARG A 60 -13.89 -0.47 9.40
C ARG A 60 -14.50 -1.56 10.27
N ARG A 61 -15.32 -2.45 9.69
CA ARG A 61 -15.90 -3.60 10.42
C ARG A 61 -14.85 -4.56 10.96
N HIS A 62 -13.67 -4.58 10.35
CA HIS A 62 -12.55 -5.43 10.74
C HIS A 62 -11.42 -4.69 11.47
N GLY A 63 -11.62 -3.43 11.88
CA GLY A 63 -10.59 -2.61 12.52
C GLY A 63 -9.37 -2.38 11.65
N ALA A 64 -9.57 -2.34 10.33
CA ALA A 64 -8.53 -2.15 9.32
C ALA A 64 -8.64 -0.77 8.67
N PHE A 65 -7.56 -0.32 8.05
CA PHE A 65 -7.43 0.99 7.41
C PHE A 65 -7.66 0.90 5.90
N LEU A 66 -8.31 1.93 5.33
CA LEU A 66 -8.37 2.16 3.90
C LEU A 66 -7.56 3.40 3.53
N SER A 67 -6.57 3.25 2.66
CA SER A 67 -5.85 4.35 2.01
C SER A 67 -6.49 4.65 0.65
N ILE A 68 -6.85 5.90 0.40
CA ILE A 68 -7.32 6.37 -0.92
C ILE A 68 -6.12 6.80 -1.76
N GLY A 69 -5.96 6.22 -2.94
CA GLY A 69 -4.83 6.49 -3.84
C GLY A 69 -5.01 7.75 -4.66
N GLY A 70 -4.17 8.78 -4.45
CA GLY A 70 -4.03 9.94 -5.34
C GLY A 70 -5.20 10.91 -5.39
N ASP A 71 -6.21 10.73 -4.55
CA ASP A 71 -7.43 11.54 -4.54
C ASP A 71 -7.74 12.04 -3.12
N LEU A 72 -7.21 13.22 -2.84
CA LEU A 72 -7.35 13.83 -1.52
C LEU A 72 -8.80 14.25 -1.24
N ASP A 73 -9.53 14.73 -2.25
CA ASP A 73 -10.90 15.19 -2.06
C ASP A 73 -11.84 14.01 -1.80
N LEU A 74 -11.64 12.87 -2.46
CA LEU A 74 -12.34 11.63 -2.15
C LEU A 74 -12.01 11.13 -0.74
N ALA A 75 -10.74 11.18 -0.34
CA ALA A 75 -10.33 10.79 1.02
C ALA A 75 -11.02 11.65 2.09
N VAL A 76 -11.09 12.96 1.88
CA VAL A 76 -11.80 13.90 2.77
C VAL A 76 -13.31 13.62 2.79
N ALA A 77 -13.93 13.47 1.61
CA ALA A 77 -15.37 13.25 1.49
C ALA A 77 -15.85 11.97 2.19
N LEU A 78 -14.98 10.94 2.25
CA LEU A 78 -15.27 9.66 2.92
C LEU A 78 -14.76 9.61 4.37
N ALA A 79 -14.10 10.67 4.85
CA ALA A 79 -13.36 10.64 6.11
C ALA A 79 -12.46 9.39 6.21
N ALA A 80 -11.70 9.11 5.13
CA ALA A 80 -10.87 7.92 5.05
C ALA A 80 -9.70 7.99 6.04
N ASP A 81 -9.25 6.81 6.50
CA ASP A 81 -8.21 6.69 7.52
C ASP A 81 -6.83 7.14 7.01
N SER A 82 -6.64 7.13 5.67
CA SER A 82 -5.36 7.39 5.03
C SER A 82 -5.52 7.86 3.58
N VAL A 83 -4.55 8.63 3.12
CA VAL A 83 -4.35 8.93 1.70
C VAL A 83 -2.94 8.49 1.29
N HIS A 84 -2.81 7.90 0.09
CA HIS A 84 -1.51 7.60 -0.52
C HIS A 84 -1.33 8.41 -1.80
N LEU A 85 -0.38 9.32 -1.79
CA LEU A 85 -0.17 10.32 -2.84
C LEU A 85 1.00 9.92 -3.75
N GLY A 86 1.05 10.51 -4.95
CA GLY A 86 2.20 10.40 -5.85
C GLY A 86 3.41 11.18 -5.36
N ALA A 87 4.59 10.89 -5.92
CA ALA A 87 5.79 11.67 -5.69
C ALA A 87 5.55 13.16 -5.99
N GLY A 88 6.09 14.04 -5.16
CA GLY A 88 5.95 15.50 -5.31
C GLY A 88 4.60 16.09 -4.88
N ALA A 89 3.63 15.27 -4.47
CA ALA A 89 2.36 15.79 -3.96
C ALA A 89 2.51 16.46 -2.59
N SER A 90 1.65 17.45 -2.30
CA SER A 90 1.74 18.24 -1.07
C SER A 90 1.20 17.47 0.14
N VAL A 91 2.10 16.93 0.95
CA VAL A 91 1.79 16.32 2.27
C VAL A 91 1.12 17.35 3.18
N ALA A 92 1.60 18.59 3.18
CA ALA A 92 1.02 19.66 4.00
C ALA A 92 -0.45 19.95 3.65
N ALA A 93 -0.81 19.91 2.36
CA ALA A 93 -2.21 20.07 1.94
C ALA A 93 -3.07 18.88 2.43
N ALA A 94 -2.56 17.65 2.31
CA ALA A 94 -3.25 16.47 2.81
C ALA A 94 -3.46 16.56 4.34
N ARG A 95 -2.43 16.93 5.08
CA ARG A 95 -2.48 17.07 6.53
C ARG A 95 -3.49 18.12 6.99
N ARG A 96 -3.54 19.29 6.31
CA ARG A 96 -4.54 20.33 6.61
C ARG A 96 -5.98 19.87 6.39
N LYS A 97 -6.23 19.09 5.33
CA LYS A 97 -7.58 18.65 4.97
C LYS A 97 -8.06 17.44 5.78
N LEU A 98 -7.17 16.48 6.07
CA LEU A 98 -7.52 15.23 6.75
C LEU A 98 -7.32 15.30 8.28
N GLY A 99 -6.55 16.28 8.75
CA GLY A 99 -6.21 16.40 10.17
C GLY A 99 -5.01 15.54 10.60
N PRO A 100 -4.62 15.63 11.88
CA PRO A 100 -3.40 15.00 12.39
C PRO A 100 -3.49 13.48 12.53
N GLY A 101 -4.70 12.92 12.64
CA GLY A 101 -4.89 11.49 12.87
C GLY A 101 -4.83 10.62 11.62
N ALA A 102 -5.01 11.21 10.43
CA ALA A 102 -4.97 10.45 9.18
C ALA A 102 -3.54 10.15 8.75
N LEU A 103 -3.30 8.97 8.16
CA LEU A 103 -2.00 8.63 7.57
C LEU A 103 -1.85 9.29 6.20
N VAL A 104 -0.67 9.87 5.95
CA VAL A 104 -0.29 10.41 4.63
C VAL A 104 0.93 9.65 4.12
N GLY A 105 0.72 8.82 3.10
CA GLY A 105 1.77 8.07 2.42
C GLY A 105 2.17 8.70 1.09
N ILE A 106 3.42 8.48 0.67
CA ILE A 106 3.97 8.97 -0.60
C ILE A 106 4.58 7.81 -1.39
N SER A 107 4.34 7.79 -2.71
CA SER A 107 5.11 6.94 -3.62
C SER A 107 6.50 7.52 -3.83
N ALA A 108 7.54 6.70 -3.68
CA ALA A 108 8.93 7.05 -3.90
C ALA A 108 9.60 6.07 -4.89
N HIS A 109 10.52 6.60 -5.69
CA HIS A 109 11.25 5.85 -6.72
C HIS A 109 12.77 5.97 -6.55
N GLY A 110 13.22 6.58 -5.46
CA GLY A 110 14.62 6.76 -5.12
C GLY A 110 14.82 7.50 -3.80
N GLU A 111 16.08 7.71 -3.44
CA GLU A 111 16.49 8.35 -2.19
C GLU A 111 15.98 9.80 -2.08
N ALA A 112 16.03 10.54 -3.19
CA ALA A 112 15.56 11.93 -3.22
C ALA A 112 14.06 12.04 -2.88
N ASP A 113 13.24 11.12 -3.40
CA ASP A 113 11.81 11.10 -3.08
C ASP A 113 11.56 10.79 -1.59
N ILE A 114 12.35 9.86 -1.02
CA ILE A 114 12.26 9.51 0.41
C ILE A 114 12.63 10.72 1.27
N ALA A 115 13.75 11.41 0.95
CA ALA A 115 14.17 12.59 1.68
C ALA A 115 13.12 13.72 1.59
N ALA A 116 12.55 13.94 0.41
CA ALA A 116 11.49 14.92 0.20
C ALA A 116 10.20 14.56 0.98
N ALA A 117 9.81 13.28 0.97
CA ALA A 117 8.65 12.81 1.73
C ALA A 117 8.82 12.99 3.22
N GLN A 118 10.01 12.67 3.75
CA GLN A 118 10.36 12.87 5.16
C GLN A 118 10.32 14.35 5.53
N ALA A 119 10.99 15.20 4.76
CA ALA A 119 11.02 16.65 5.01
C ALA A 119 9.62 17.28 4.96
N ALA A 120 8.73 16.73 4.13
CA ALA A 120 7.34 17.16 4.03
C ALA A 120 6.45 16.65 5.18
N GLY A 121 6.93 15.75 6.05
CA GLY A 121 6.18 15.19 7.17
C GLY A 121 5.20 14.08 6.78
N ALA A 122 5.51 13.29 5.75
CA ALA A 122 4.78 12.05 5.45
C ALA A 122 4.91 11.06 6.62
N ASP A 123 3.91 10.18 6.79
CA ASP A 123 3.96 9.12 7.81
C ASP A 123 4.69 7.88 7.29
N TYR A 124 4.68 7.65 5.99
CA TYR A 124 5.39 6.54 5.34
C TYR A 124 5.61 6.81 3.85
N ALA A 125 6.49 6.02 3.25
CA ALA A 125 6.64 5.96 1.79
C ALA A 125 6.58 4.52 1.29
N THR A 126 6.08 4.33 0.06
CA THR A 126 6.34 3.09 -0.69
C THR A 126 7.52 3.31 -1.61
N LEU A 127 8.53 2.45 -1.55
CA LEU A 127 9.70 2.49 -2.45
C LEU A 127 9.54 1.43 -3.53
N SER A 128 9.53 1.84 -4.79
CA SER A 128 9.25 0.94 -5.92
C SER A 128 9.96 1.34 -7.23
N PRO A 129 10.24 0.34 -8.11
CA PRO A 129 10.06 -1.10 -7.92
C PRO A 129 11.29 -1.74 -7.24
N ILE A 130 11.09 -2.57 -6.22
CA ILE A 130 12.21 -3.26 -5.55
C ILE A 130 12.72 -4.44 -6.40
N TYR A 131 11.80 -5.20 -7.00
CA TYR A 131 12.10 -6.28 -7.94
C TYR A 131 11.43 -6.02 -9.29
N PRO A 132 11.87 -6.68 -10.37
CA PRO A 132 11.15 -6.63 -11.65
C PRO A 132 9.69 -7.00 -11.45
N THR A 133 8.78 -6.22 -12.07
CA THR A 133 7.35 -6.39 -11.90
C THR A 133 6.59 -6.30 -13.22
N GLN A 134 5.61 -7.17 -13.41
CA GLN A 134 4.72 -7.15 -14.57
C GLN A 134 3.65 -6.05 -14.47
N SER A 135 3.41 -5.51 -13.28
CA SER A 135 2.34 -4.52 -13.04
C SER A 135 2.61 -3.14 -13.66
N LYS A 136 3.85 -2.85 -14.04
CA LYS A 136 4.26 -1.65 -14.77
C LYS A 136 5.40 -1.99 -15.72
N PRO A 137 5.10 -2.59 -16.88
CA PRO A 137 6.14 -2.88 -17.89
C PRO A 137 6.89 -1.60 -18.28
N GLY A 138 8.22 -1.64 -18.32
CA GLY A 138 9.05 -0.49 -18.72
C GLY A 138 9.25 0.61 -17.67
N TYR A 139 8.79 0.41 -16.44
CA TYR A 139 8.94 1.39 -15.36
C TYR A 139 10.30 1.30 -14.66
N GLY A 140 11.36 1.58 -15.39
CA GLY A 140 12.73 1.64 -14.89
C GLY A 140 13.35 0.31 -14.42
N PRO A 141 14.63 0.30 -14.10
CA PRO A 141 15.29 -0.85 -13.51
C PRO A 141 14.79 -1.07 -12.07
N ALA A 142 14.80 -2.33 -11.63
CA ALA A 142 14.52 -2.67 -10.22
C ALA A 142 15.61 -2.06 -9.32
N LEU A 143 15.19 -1.44 -8.22
CA LEU A 143 16.09 -0.75 -7.28
C LEU A 143 16.90 -1.73 -6.43
N GLY A 144 16.38 -2.95 -6.23
CA GLY A 144 16.97 -3.94 -5.35
C GLY A 144 16.81 -3.62 -3.86
N VAL A 145 17.14 -4.59 -3.03
CA VAL A 145 17.01 -4.47 -1.57
C VAL A 145 17.98 -3.47 -0.95
N ALA A 146 19.12 -3.20 -1.61
CA ALA A 146 20.08 -2.19 -1.14
C ALA A 146 19.46 -0.78 -1.05
N ALA A 147 18.53 -0.46 -1.95
CA ALA A 147 17.82 0.81 -1.91
C ALA A 147 16.94 0.95 -0.65
N ILE A 148 16.40 -0.17 -0.14
CA ILE A 148 15.66 -0.18 1.14
C ILE A 148 16.59 0.20 2.30
N THR A 149 17.79 -0.39 2.34
CA THR A 149 18.78 -0.08 3.40
C THR A 149 19.17 1.39 3.39
N GLN A 150 19.32 1.99 2.22
CA GLN A 150 19.60 3.42 2.10
C GLN A 150 18.39 4.26 2.56
N ALA A 151 17.19 3.93 2.07
CA ALA A 151 15.97 4.64 2.42
C ALA A 151 15.64 4.58 3.92
N ALA A 152 15.88 3.45 4.57
CA ALA A 152 15.63 3.26 6.00
C ALA A 152 16.47 4.21 6.90
N ARG A 153 17.62 4.69 6.42
CA ARG A 153 18.46 5.67 7.14
C ARG A 153 17.79 7.03 7.30
N SER A 154 16.79 7.34 6.50
CA SER A 154 16.02 8.57 6.63
C SER A 154 15.19 8.63 7.92
N GLY A 155 14.87 7.49 8.53
CA GLY A 155 13.92 7.38 9.64
C GLY A 155 12.45 7.42 9.24
N LEU A 156 12.13 7.66 7.95
CA LEU A 156 10.77 7.51 7.44
C LEU A 156 10.45 6.01 7.28
N PRO A 157 9.32 5.51 7.80
CA PRO A 157 8.87 4.14 7.52
C PRO A 157 8.72 3.88 6.02
N VAL A 158 9.47 2.90 5.49
CA VAL A 158 9.47 2.55 4.06
C VAL A 158 8.85 1.19 3.85
N LEU A 159 7.83 1.11 3.00
CA LEU A 159 7.24 -0.14 2.54
C LEU A 159 7.85 -0.53 1.19
N ALA A 160 8.37 -1.75 1.09
CA ALA A 160 8.90 -2.29 -0.15
C ALA A 160 7.75 -2.65 -1.12
N LEU A 161 7.75 -2.12 -2.34
CA LEU A 161 6.73 -2.36 -3.36
C LEU A 161 7.36 -2.75 -4.70
N GLY A 162 6.67 -3.57 -5.47
CA GLY A 162 7.06 -4.01 -6.82
C GLY A 162 7.81 -5.34 -6.80
N GLY A 163 7.17 -6.36 -7.34
CA GLY A 163 7.68 -7.73 -7.45
C GLY A 163 7.96 -8.41 -6.11
N VAL A 164 7.44 -7.90 -5.00
CA VAL A 164 7.55 -8.51 -3.67
C VAL A 164 6.55 -9.66 -3.58
N THR A 165 7.06 -10.83 -3.18
CA THR A 165 6.30 -12.06 -2.90
C THR A 165 6.61 -12.53 -1.47
N ALA A 166 5.91 -13.56 -0.99
CA ALA A 166 6.17 -14.12 0.35
C ALA A 166 7.62 -14.63 0.51
N GLU A 167 8.23 -15.17 -0.58
CA GLU A 167 9.62 -15.64 -0.57
C GLU A 167 10.62 -14.48 -0.53
N ARG A 168 10.27 -13.32 -1.10
CA ARG A 168 11.15 -12.13 -1.21
C ARG A 168 10.99 -11.18 -0.02
N ALA A 169 9.84 -11.17 0.64
CA ALA A 169 9.54 -10.28 1.74
C ALA A 169 10.57 -10.33 2.89
N PRO A 170 11.07 -11.51 3.33
CA PRO A 170 12.09 -11.57 4.39
C PRO A 170 13.36 -10.80 4.06
N ALA A 171 13.79 -10.78 2.79
CA ALA A 171 14.95 -10.00 2.36
C ALA A 171 14.69 -8.49 2.46
N CYS A 172 13.48 -8.04 2.12
CA CYS A 172 13.08 -6.64 2.28
C CYS A 172 13.07 -6.22 3.76
N MET A 173 12.50 -7.09 4.62
CA MET A 173 12.44 -6.83 6.06
C MET A 173 13.85 -6.74 6.68
N ARG A 174 14.75 -7.69 6.35
CA ARG A 174 16.16 -7.64 6.79
C ARG A 174 16.91 -6.41 6.29
N ALA A 175 16.54 -5.88 5.13
CA ALA A 175 17.11 -4.63 4.60
C ALA A 175 16.60 -3.37 5.32
N GLY A 176 15.69 -3.50 6.27
CA GLY A 176 15.16 -2.39 7.06
C GLY A 176 13.82 -1.83 6.59
N ALA A 177 13.08 -2.56 5.71
CA ALA A 177 11.73 -2.16 5.39
C ALA A 177 10.84 -2.19 6.66
N ALA A 178 9.99 -1.19 6.82
CA ALA A 178 8.95 -1.16 7.86
C ALA A 178 7.81 -2.14 7.56
N GLY A 179 7.71 -2.58 6.31
CA GLY A 179 6.71 -3.51 5.82
C GLY A 179 6.81 -3.69 4.30
N ILE A 180 5.82 -4.35 3.74
CA ILE A 180 5.69 -4.56 2.29
C ILE A 180 4.34 -4.06 1.78
N ALA A 181 4.33 -3.62 0.52
CA ALA A 181 3.10 -3.35 -0.22
C ALA A 181 3.01 -4.33 -1.41
N VAL A 182 1.89 -5.03 -1.53
CA VAL A 182 1.71 -6.08 -2.54
C VAL A 182 0.42 -5.87 -3.33
N MET A 183 0.44 -6.18 -4.61
CA MET A 183 -0.68 -5.99 -5.51
C MET A 183 -1.06 -7.29 -6.23
N GLY A 184 -0.34 -7.63 -7.27
CA GLY A 184 -0.69 -8.72 -8.17
C GLY A 184 -0.76 -10.09 -7.51
N ASP A 185 0.04 -10.33 -6.47
CA ASP A 185 0.06 -11.62 -5.79
C ASP A 185 -1.24 -11.91 -5.04
N VAL A 186 -1.84 -10.88 -4.45
CA VAL A 186 -3.16 -10.97 -3.79
C VAL A 186 -4.30 -10.85 -4.80
N MET A 187 -4.21 -9.91 -5.77
CA MET A 187 -5.29 -9.69 -6.74
C MET A 187 -5.58 -10.94 -7.59
N ARG A 188 -4.53 -11.62 -8.04
CA ARG A 188 -4.66 -12.87 -8.84
C ARG A 188 -4.92 -14.12 -7.99
N ALA A 189 -4.74 -14.04 -6.68
CA ALA A 189 -4.90 -15.20 -5.79
C ALA A 189 -6.32 -15.75 -5.77
N ALA A 190 -7.34 -14.92 -6.01
CA ALA A 190 -8.74 -15.37 -6.03
C ALA A 190 -9.05 -16.46 -7.08
N ALA A 191 -8.19 -16.62 -8.10
CA ALA A 191 -8.28 -17.68 -9.09
C ALA A 191 -7.57 -18.99 -8.70
N ARG A 192 -6.88 -19.05 -7.55
CA ARG A 192 -6.06 -20.19 -7.10
C ARG A 192 -6.72 -20.95 -5.95
N PRO A 193 -6.43 -22.26 -5.76
CA PRO A 193 -6.75 -22.95 -4.53
C PRO A 193 -6.19 -22.20 -3.31
N GLY A 194 -6.91 -22.18 -2.19
CA GLY A 194 -6.56 -21.38 -1.00
C GLY A 194 -6.79 -19.88 -1.15
N GLY A 195 -6.84 -19.36 -2.38
CA GLY A 195 -7.27 -18.03 -2.70
C GLY A 195 -6.50 -16.90 -2.03
N VAL A 196 -7.20 -15.79 -1.85
CA VAL A 196 -6.69 -14.58 -1.19
C VAL A 196 -6.25 -14.85 0.25
N GLY A 197 -6.95 -15.76 0.96
CA GLY A 197 -6.67 -16.07 2.36
C GLY A 197 -5.26 -16.61 2.57
N GLU A 198 -4.88 -17.66 1.83
CA GLU A 198 -3.54 -18.26 1.93
C GLU A 198 -2.44 -17.30 1.47
N ALA A 199 -2.66 -16.56 0.37
CA ALA A 199 -1.71 -15.58 -0.13
C ALA A 199 -1.45 -14.47 0.92
N ALA A 200 -2.51 -13.92 1.51
CA ALA A 200 -2.42 -12.87 2.51
C ALA A 200 -1.72 -13.37 3.79
N GLN A 201 -2.05 -14.57 4.26
CA GLN A 201 -1.40 -15.17 5.44
C GLN A 201 0.08 -15.47 5.20
N ALA A 202 0.46 -15.99 4.02
CA ALA A 202 1.85 -16.23 3.67
C ALA A 202 2.65 -14.92 3.67
N LEU A 203 2.11 -13.84 3.07
CA LEU A 203 2.71 -12.52 3.06
C LEU A 203 2.83 -11.91 4.46
N ALA A 204 1.80 -12.04 5.29
CA ALA A 204 1.83 -11.54 6.67
C ALA A 204 2.92 -12.23 7.49
N ARG A 205 2.97 -13.58 7.47
CA ARG A 205 4.04 -14.34 8.15
C ARG A 205 5.44 -13.95 7.66
N ALA A 206 5.58 -13.66 6.37
CA ALA A 206 6.87 -13.26 5.79
C ALA A 206 7.34 -11.86 6.22
N CYS A 207 6.46 -11.05 6.81
CA CYS A 207 6.78 -9.75 7.40
C CYS A 207 7.19 -9.82 8.87
N ASP A 208 6.93 -10.94 9.54
CA ASP A 208 7.31 -11.11 10.94
C ASP A 208 8.85 -11.27 11.06
N PRO A 209 9.46 -10.69 12.10
CA PRO A 209 10.87 -10.93 12.34
C PRO A 209 11.09 -12.42 12.66
N PRO A 210 12.24 -13.00 12.26
CA PRO A 210 12.61 -14.36 12.61
C PRO A 210 12.79 -14.54 14.12
#